data_6622978628cbf89d36ec8054e9e24d11
#
_entry.id   6622978628cbf89d36ec8054e9e24d11
#
_cell.length_a   1.000
_cell.length_b   1.000
_cell.length_c   1.000
_cell.angle_alpha   90.00
_cell.angle_beta   90.00
_cell.angle_gamma   90.00
#
_symmetry.space_group_name_H-M   'P 1'
#
loop_
_entity.id
_entity.type
_entity.pdbx_description
1 polymer ?
#
loop_
_entity_poly.entity_id
_entity_poly.type
_entity_poly.pdbx_seq_one_letter_code
_entity_poly.pdbx_strand_id
1 'polypeptide(L)'
;MEKNIRPAKWALVTGASSGIGREIVKQLESYGYGSILVARRRSRLEDLAQDLKFKTYIIEADLSQASAARDLCKKIDQLEDKEAIRVDLLVNNAGFGDLGFFGETDLDKELNMIHVNIESLHILMKYYLKKFIDHNEGYILNVASSAGLMPAGPYMSTYYASKAYVTSLTCGVAKELRDRGSGVVVSALCPGPVDTEFNDVANCSFEISGIGPDQCASEALENLFKKKTIIIPSKKMRLVNKLSRLVTRDMLINICGRQQKKKI
;
A
#
# COMPACT_ATOMS: atom_id res chain seq x y z
N MET A 1 -30.71 -7.18 0.88
CA MET A 1 -29.57 -8.12 0.85
C MET A 1 -29.13 -8.37 2.29
N GLU A 2 -28.88 -9.62 2.64
CA GLU A 2 -28.32 -9.94 3.96
C GLU A 2 -26.97 -9.25 4.12
N LYS A 3 -26.85 -8.45 5.17
CA LYS A 3 -25.60 -7.79 5.58
C LYS A 3 -25.00 -8.55 6.77
N ASN A 4 -23.69 -8.40 7.02
CA ASN A 4 -22.96 -9.06 8.11
C ASN A 4 -22.78 -10.59 7.95
N ILE A 5 -22.66 -11.08 6.73
CA ILE A 5 -22.28 -12.45 6.48
C ILE A 5 -20.86 -12.68 7.04
N ARG A 6 -20.68 -13.77 7.82
CA ARG A 6 -19.33 -14.12 8.34
C ARG A 6 -18.47 -14.62 7.18
N PRO A 7 -17.32 -13.95 6.90
CA PRO A 7 -16.43 -14.39 5.84
C PRO A 7 -15.56 -15.57 6.29
N ALA A 8 -15.03 -16.31 5.31
CA ALA A 8 -14.09 -17.40 5.57
C ALA A 8 -12.67 -16.90 5.86
N LYS A 9 -12.31 -15.73 5.37
CA LYS A 9 -10.96 -15.12 5.46
C LYS A 9 -11.05 -13.64 5.81
N TRP A 10 -9.96 -13.10 6.40
CA TRP A 10 -9.92 -11.71 6.83
C TRP A 10 -8.73 -10.95 6.27
N ALA A 11 -8.99 -9.75 5.81
CA ALA A 11 -7.97 -8.81 5.35
C ALA A 11 -7.88 -7.60 6.27
N LEU A 12 -6.67 -7.25 6.69
CA LEU A 12 -6.34 -5.98 7.33
C LEU A 12 -5.89 -4.98 6.27
N VAL A 13 -6.60 -3.87 6.13
CA VAL A 13 -6.30 -2.86 5.12
C VAL A 13 -6.05 -1.50 5.76
N THR A 14 -4.83 -0.98 5.66
CA THR A 14 -4.49 0.38 6.12
C THR A 14 -4.76 1.40 5.01
N GLY A 15 -5.13 2.63 5.40
CA GLY A 15 -5.51 3.67 4.44
C GLY A 15 -6.79 3.33 3.66
N ALA A 16 -7.73 2.58 4.29
CA ALA A 16 -8.94 2.08 3.65
C ALA A 16 -10.00 3.16 3.35
N SER A 17 -9.83 4.40 3.84
CA SER A 17 -10.84 5.46 3.74
C SER A 17 -10.96 6.10 2.35
N SER A 18 -10.04 5.85 1.42
CA SER A 18 -10.04 6.44 0.07
C SER A 18 -9.14 5.69 -0.92
N GLY A 19 -9.25 6.07 -2.19
CA GLY A 19 -8.35 5.67 -3.26
C GLY A 19 -8.20 4.14 -3.42
N ILE A 20 -6.97 3.69 -3.62
CA ILE A 20 -6.63 2.28 -3.88
C ILE A 20 -7.07 1.39 -2.73
N GLY A 21 -6.86 1.80 -1.46
CA GLY A 21 -7.23 1.00 -0.29
C GLY A 21 -8.73 0.73 -0.21
N ARG A 22 -9.56 1.76 -0.49
CA ARG A 22 -11.02 1.63 -0.53
C ARG A 22 -11.46 0.65 -1.61
N GLU A 23 -10.89 0.75 -2.81
CA GLU A 23 -11.27 -0.14 -3.92
C GLU A 23 -10.76 -1.57 -3.72
N ILE A 24 -9.58 -1.76 -3.08
CA ILE A 24 -9.12 -3.08 -2.67
C ILE A 24 -10.14 -3.73 -1.72
N VAL A 25 -10.61 -3.00 -0.69
CA VAL A 25 -11.61 -3.51 0.26
C VAL A 25 -12.88 -3.97 -0.44
N LYS A 26 -13.45 -3.16 -1.33
CA LYS A 26 -14.66 -3.52 -2.08
C LYS A 26 -14.48 -4.79 -2.91
N GLN A 27 -13.33 -4.94 -3.55
CA GLN A 27 -13.06 -6.08 -4.42
C GLN A 27 -12.70 -7.35 -3.65
N LEU A 28 -12.16 -7.24 -2.43
CA LEU A 28 -11.82 -8.39 -1.58
C LEU A 28 -13.05 -9.24 -1.24
N GLU A 29 -14.26 -8.67 -1.23
CA GLU A 29 -15.49 -9.44 -1.05
C GLU A 29 -15.67 -10.53 -2.13
N SER A 30 -15.28 -10.24 -3.39
CA SER A 30 -15.37 -11.23 -4.47
C SER A 30 -14.40 -12.40 -4.29
N TYR A 31 -13.39 -12.23 -3.45
CA TYR A 31 -12.43 -13.28 -3.06
C TYR A 31 -12.77 -13.93 -1.71
N GLY A 32 -13.95 -13.61 -1.12
CA GLY A 32 -14.42 -14.21 0.12
C GLY A 32 -13.81 -13.62 1.40
N TYR A 33 -13.21 -12.45 1.34
CA TYR A 33 -12.62 -11.78 2.49
C TYR A 33 -13.58 -10.79 3.14
N GLY A 34 -13.72 -10.87 4.48
CA GLY A 34 -14.12 -9.73 5.30
C GLY A 34 -12.94 -8.81 5.57
N SER A 35 -13.22 -7.61 6.06
CA SER A 35 -12.19 -6.59 6.16
C SER A 35 -12.10 -5.96 7.55
N ILE A 36 -10.87 -5.72 8.00
CA ILE A 36 -10.54 -4.84 9.12
C ILE A 36 -10.01 -3.55 8.52
N LEU A 37 -10.81 -2.50 8.60
CA LEU A 37 -10.56 -1.20 7.97
C LEU A 37 -9.78 -0.30 8.93
N VAL A 38 -8.64 0.22 8.48
CA VAL A 38 -7.81 1.12 9.30
C VAL A 38 -7.57 2.43 8.57
N ALA A 39 -7.97 3.55 9.17
CA ALA A 39 -7.64 4.91 8.73
C ALA A 39 -7.93 5.93 9.84
N ARG A 40 -7.56 7.20 9.61
CA ARG A 40 -7.83 8.34 10.51
C ARG A 40 -9.28 8.82 10.46
N ARG A 41 -9.90 8.75 9.28
CA ARG A 41 -11.25 9.29 9.00
C ARG A 41 -12.31 8.22 9.25
N ARG A 42 -12.75 8.09 10.50
CA ARG A 42 -13.69 7.06 10.94
C ARG A 42 -15.00 7.08 10.14
N SER A 43 -15.59 8.28 9.93
CA SER A 43 -16.85 8.39 9.16
C SER A 43 -16.79 7.77 7.79
N ARG A 44 -15.66 7.96 7.06
CA ARG A 44 -15.49 7.35 5.74
C ARG A 44 -15.32 5.83 5.77
N LEU A 45 -14.82 5.29 6.88
CA LEU A 45 -14.75 3.84 7.08
C LEU A 45 -16.14 3.27 7.37
N GLU A 46 -16.96 4.01 8.13
CA GLU A 46 -18.36 3.65 8.41
C GLU A 46 -19.20 3.67 7.14
N ASP A 47 -19.04 4.69 6.29
CA ASP A 47 -19.69 4.76 4.98
C ASP A 47 -19.29 3.57 4.09
N LEU A 48 -17.98 3.25 4.03
CA LEU A 48 -17.52 2.11 3.27
C LEU A 48 -18.08 0.79 3.81
N ALA A 49 -18.11 0.62 5.13
CA ALA A 49 -18.62 -0.60 5.75
C ALA A 49 -20.11 -0.82 5.47
N GLN A 50 -20.89 0.25 5.28
CA GLN A 50 -22.31 0.15 4.89
C GLN A 50 -22.51 -0.45 3.50
N ASP A 51 -21.55 -0.28 2.60
CA ASP A 51 -21.61 -0.80 1.23
C ASP A 51 -21.21 -2.29 1.14
N LEU A 52 -20.57 -2.84 2.19
CA LEU A 52 -20.02 -4.19 2.21
C LEU A 52 -21.06 -5.22 2.68
N LYS A 53 -20.97 -6.44 2.15
CA LYS A 53 -21.85 -7.59 2.49
C LYS A 53 -21.29 -8.36 3.68
N PHE A 54 -19.97 -8.56 3.70
CA PHE A 54 -19.32 -9.29 4.77
C PHE A 54 -19.15 -8.46 6.03
N LYS A 55 -19.12 -9.15 7.17
CA LYS A 55 -18.80 -8.52 8.47
C LYS A 55 -17.49 -7.76 8.36
N THR A 56 -17.49 -6.54 8.88
CA THR A 56 -16.38 -5.59 8.76
C THR A 56 -16.10 -4.98 10.12
N TYR A 57 -14.81 -4.82 10.45
CA TYR A 57 -14.38 -4.14 11.66
C TYR A 57 -13.68 -2.83 11.30
N ILE A 58 -13.88 -1.80 12.14
CA ILE A 58 -13.29 -0.48 11.94
C ILE A 58 -12.36 -0.17 13.12
N ILE A 59 -11.13 0.19 12.80
CA ILE A 59 -10.16 0.67 13.77
C ILE A 59 -9.65 2.04 13.31
N GLU A 60 -9.99 3.06 14.07
CA GLU A 60 -9.43 4.38 13.85
C GLU A 60 -7.99 4.41 14.37
N ALA A 61 -7.05 4.78 13.48
CA ALA A 61 -5.63 4.92 13.81
C ALA A 61 -4.94 5.95 12.91
N ASP A 62 -4.11 6.79 13.53
CA ASP A 62 -3.19 7.67 12.82
C ASP A 62 -1.78 7.06 12.83
N LEU A 63 -1.40 6.44 11.72
CA LEU A 63 -0.12 5.78 11.56
C LEU A 63 1.09 6.73 11.47
N SER A 64 0.89 8.05 11.54
CA SER A 64 1.99 9.01 11.69
C SER A 64 2.53 9.09 13.12
N GLN A 65 1.77 8.59 14.10
CA GLN A 65 2.20 8.56 15.50
C GLN A 65 3.14 7.38 15.77
N ALA A 66 4.24 7.61 16.46
CA ALA A 66 5.34 6.65 16.65
C ALA A 66 4.92 5.28 17.24
N SER A 67 3.91 5.26 18.13
CA SER A 67 3.41 4.00 18.72
C SER A 67 2.29 3.33 17.93
N ALA A 68 1.65 4.06 17.01
CA ALA A 68 0.36 3.68 16.43
C ALA A 68 0.35 2.32 15.74
N ALA A 69 1.40 1.98 15.00
CA ALA A 69 1.49 0.68 14.34
C ALA A 69 1.60 -0.50 15.35
N ARG A 70 2.33 -0.31 16.45
CA ARG A 70 2.45 -1.31 17.52
C ARG A 70 1.14 -1.46 18.30
N ASP A 71 0.47 -0.35 18.57
CA ASP A 71 -0.81 -0.35 19.28
C ASP A 71 -1.92 -0.92 18.39
N LEU A 72 -1.84 -0.69 17.08
CA LEU A 72 -2.72 -1.35 16.11
C LEU A 72 -2.55 -2.86 16.15
N CYS A 73 -1.33 -3.39 16.17
CA CYS A 73 -1.10 -4.84 16.30
C CYS A 73 -1.81 -5.40 17.55
N LYS A 74 -1.63 -4.77 18.70
CA LYS A 74 -2.27 -5.21 19.96
C LYS A 74 -3.81 -5.17 19.87
N LYS A 75 -4.37 -4.10 19.28
CA LYS A 75 -5.84 -3.99 19.10
C LYS A 75 -6.39 -5.10 18.20
N ILE A 76 -5.61 -5.46 17.17
CA ILE A 76 -6.05 -6.53 16.25
C ILE A 76 -5.91 -7.89 16.91
N ASP A 77 -4.87 -8.16 17.70
CA ASP A 77 -4.80 -9.40 18.48
C ASP A 77 -6.02 -9.57 19.40
N GLN A 78 -6.37 -8.53 20.14
CA GLN A 78 -7.56 -8.53 20.99
C GLN A 78 -8.85 -8.78 20.18
N LEU A 79 -8.93 -8.25 18.96
CA LEU A 79 -10.06 -8.46 18.06
C LEU A 79 -10.08 -9.89 17.53
N GLU A 80 -8.92 -10.43 17.12
CA GLU A 80 -8.78 -11.82 16.65
C GLU A 80 -9.23 -12.81 17.74
N ASP A 81 -8.78 -12.59 18.96
CA ASP A 81 -9.15 -13.44 20.12
C ASP A 81 -10.65 -13.34 20.44
N LYS A 82 -11.17 -12.11 20.53
CA LYS A 82 -12.57 -11.86 20.90
C LYS A 82 -13.55 -12.43 19.88
N GLU A 83 -13.25 -12.27 18.61
CA GLU A 83 -14.17 -12.63 17.52
C GLU A 83 -13.88 -14.00 16.92
N ALA A 84 -12.85 -14.71 17.43
CA ALA A 84 -12.35 -15.97 16.90
C ALA A 84 -12.12 -15.90 15.38
N ILE A 85 -11.33 -14.90 14.95
CA ILE A 85 -10.94 -14.67 13.56
C ILE A 85 -9.41 -14.67 13.45
N ARG A 86 -8.91 -14.78 12.23
CA ARG A 86 -7.49 -14.65 11.91
C ARG A 86 -7.31 -13.80 10.66
N VAL A 87 -6.39 -12.86 10.69
CA VAL A 87 -5.97 -12.12 9.50
C VAL A 87 -5.18 -13.04 8.57
N ASP A 88 -5.61 -13.14 7.31
CA ASP A 88 -4.97 -13.96 6.27
C ASP A 88 -4.28 -13.09 5.19
N LEU A 89 -4.64 -11.80 5.13
CA LEU A 89 -4.08 -10.83 4.20
C LEU A 89 -3.83 -9.50 4.89
N LEU A 90 -2.59 -9.01 4.82
CA LEU A 90 -2.23 -7.64 5.19
C LEU A 90 -2.08 -6.79 3.93
N VAL A 91 -2.78 -5.66 3.86
CA VAL A 91 -2.61 -4.62 2.84
C VAL A 91 -2.06 -3.36 3.51
N ASN A 92 -0.76 -3.15 3.39
CA ASN A 92 -0.07 -1.92 3.79
C ASN A 92 -0.26 -0.87 2.69
N ASN A 93 -1.38 -0.14 2.73
CA ASN A 93 -1.71 0.86 1.71
C ASN A 93 -1.61 2.30 2.24
N ALA A 94 -1.69 2.53 3.56
CA ALA A 94 -1.53 3.88 4.10
C ALA A 94 -0.22 4.51 3.64
N GLY A 95 -0.29 5.75 3.15
CA GLY A 95 0.87 6.49 2.67
C GLY A 95 0.48 7.77 1.97
N PHE A 96 1.41 8.70 1.90
CA PHE A 96 1.23 9.96 1.18
C PHE A 96 2.56 10.43 0.59
N GLY A 97 2.51 11.48 -0.21
CA GLY A 97 3.67 12.13 -0.83
C GLY A 97 3.70 13.62 -0.53
N ASP A 98 4.80 14.25 -0.89
CA ASP A 98 4.97 15.70 -0.88
C ASP A 98 5.80 16.13 -2.09
N LEU A 99 5.47 17.29 -2.65
CA LEU A 99 6.12 17.89 -3.81
C LEU A 99 6.66 19.26 -3.44
N GLY A 100 7.95 19.48 -3.66
CA GLY A 100 8.62 20.76 -3.43
C GLY A 100 10.13 20.62 -3.55
N PHE A 101 10.84 21.76 -3.60
CA PHE A 101 12.29 21.76 -3.49
C PHE A 101 12.71 21.33 -2.08
N PHE A 102 13.60 20.34 -1.98
CA PHE A 102 13.93 19.68 -0.70
C PHE A 102 14.39 20.63 0.40
N GLY A 103 15.05 21.73 0.04
CA GLY A 103 15.47 22.76 1.00
C GLY A 103 14.35 23.68 1.50
N GLU A 104 13.12 23.55 0.96
CA GLU A 104 11.96 24.41 1.26
C GLU A 104 10.76 23.61 1.77
N THR A 105 10.77 22.27 1.64
CA THR A 105 9.71 21.40 2.15
C THR A 105 9.71 21.37 3.68
N ASP A 106 8.53 21.15 4.26
CA ASP A 106 8.32 21.08 5.70
C ASP A 106 8.90 19.78 6.29
N LEU A 107 9.83 19.91 7.23
CA LEU A 107 10.51 18.78 7.86
C LEU A 107 9.54 17.87 8.62
N ASP A 108 8.56 18.41 9.34
CA ASP A 108 7.62 17.60 10.11
C ASP A 108 6.70 16.80 9.19
N LYS A 109 6.30 17.37 8.05
CA LYS A 109 5.55 16.66 7.02
C LYS A 109 6.37 15.52 6.41
N GLU A 110 7.66 15.73 6.15
CA GLU A 110 8.56 14.68 5.66
C GLU A 110 8.78 13.57 6.69
N LEU A 111 9.01 13.91 7.96
CA LEU A 111 9.13 12.93 9.05
C LEU A 111 7.83 12.12 9.21
N ASN A 112 6.68 12.77 9.16
CA ASN A 112 5.39 12.09 9.16
C ASN A 112 5.25 11.13 7.96
N MET A 113 5.73 11.53 6.77
CA MET A 113 5.76 10.66 5.59
C MET A 113 6.65 9.43 5.81
N ILE A 114 7.82 9.59 6.41
CA ILE A 114 8.73 8.49 6.76
C ILE A 114 8.05 7.55 7.77
N HIS A 115 7.43 8.09 8.80
CA HIS A 115 6.72 7.29 9.81
C HIS A 115 5.60 6.45 9.17
N VAL A 116 4.77 7.04 8.30
CA VAL A 116 3.67 6.30 7.67
C VAL A 116 4.16 5.35 6.59
N ASN A 117 4.97 5.85 5.63
CA ASN A 117 5.34 5.08 4.44
C ASN A 117 6.37 3.99 4.74
N ILE A 118 7.21 4.15 5.78
CA ILE A 118 8.32 3.24 6.10
C ILE A 118 8.08 2.56 7.44
N GLU A 119 8.10 3.30 8.56
CA GLU A 119 8.14 2.70 9.89
C GLU A 119 6.89 1.89 10.20
N SER A 120 5.72 2.47 10.01
CA SER A 120 4.45 1.78 10.27
C SER A 120 4.25 0.57 9.36
N LEU A 121 4.57 0.70 8.07
CA LEU A 121 4.55 -0.41 7.13
C LEU A 121 5.52 -1.53 7.56
N HIS A 122 6.76 -1.16 7.94
CA HIS A 122 7.77 -2.13 8.37
C HIS A 122 7.33 -2.90 9.62
N ILE A 123 6.78 -2.20 10.62
CA ILE A 123 6.28 -2.81 11.86
C ILE A 123 5.17 -3.80 11.54
N LEU A 124 4.13 -3.38 10.81
CA LEU A 124 3.00 -4.24 10.44
C LEU A 124 3.45 -5.42 9.60
N MET A 125 4.30 -5.18 8.59
CA MET A 125 4.84 -6.25 7.75
C MET A 125 5.61 -7.28 8.57
N LYS A 126 6.51 -6.84 9.45
CA LYS A 126 7.33 -7.74 10.29
C LYS A 126 6.47 -8.54 11.26
N TYR A 127 5.46 -7.90 11.84
CA TYR A 127 4.52 -8.51 12.77
C TYR A 127 3.71 -9.63 12.10
N TYR A 128 3.04 -9.31 10.99
CA TYR A 128 2.21 -10.29 10.28
C TYR A 128 3.01 -11.36 9.56
N LEU A 129 4.21 -11.02 9.07
CA LEU A 129 5.10 -12.00 8.47
C LEU A 129 5.43 -13.15 9.45
N LYS A 130 5.69 -12.85 10.73
CA LYS A 130 5.90 -13.88 11.76
C LYS A 130 4.67 -14.76 11.93
N LYS A 131 3.49 -14.16 12.12
CA LYS A 131 2.22 -14.90 12.26
C LYS A 131 1.94 -15.79 11.04
N PHE A 132 2.18 -15.29 9.84
CA PHE A 132 1.95 -16.05 8.60
C PHE A 132 2.97 -17.19 8.41
N ILE A 133 4.23 -17.01 8.82
CA ILE A 133 5.24 -18.07 8.78
C ILE A 133 4.85 -19.21 9.74
N ASP A 134 4.36 -18.92 10.94
CA ASP A 134 3.93 -19.92 11.91
C ASP A 134 2.81 -20.84 11.37
N HIS A 135 1.97 -20.31 10.49
CA HIS A 135 0.90 -21.07 9.81
C HIS A 135 1.29 -21.54 8.39
N ASN A 136 2.47 -21.12 7.91
CA ASN A 136 2.95 -21.32 6.53
C ASN A 136 1.95 -20.88 5.46
N GLU A 137 1.11 -19.88 5.76
CA GLU A 137 0.08 -19.33 4.87
C GLU A 137 -0.17 -17.86 5.19
N GLY A 138 -0.38 -17.04 4.17
CA GLY A 138 -0.77 -15.64 4.27
C GLY A 138 -0.25 -14.80 3.12
N TYR A 139 -0.85 -13.62 2.98
CA TYR A 139 -0.51 -12.67 1.93
C TYR A 139 -0.17 -11.30 2.52
N ILE A 140 0.87 -10.66 2.01
CA ILE A 140 1.21 -9.27 2.32
C ILE A 140 1.30 -8.48 1.02
N LEU A 141 0.47 -7.45 0.88
CA LEU A 141 0.52 -6.49 -0.20
C LEU A 141 1.02 -5.14 0.33
N ASN A 142 2.22 -4.75 -0.05
CA ASN A 142 2.79 -3.44 0.27
C ASN A 142 2.55 -2.48 -0.90
N VAL A 143 1.84 -1.38 -0.67
CA VAL A 143 1.61 -0.36 -1.69
C VAL A 143 2.83 0.56 -1.77
N ALA A 144 3.69 0.25 -2.73
CA ALA A 144 4.82 1.07 -3.12
C ALA A 144 4.39 2.16 -4.13
N SER A 145 5.10 2.29 -5.23
CA SER A 145 4.83 3.20 -6.36
C SER A 145 5.79 2.89 -7.50
N SER A 146 5.48 3.33 -8.72
CA SER A 146 6.47 3.40 -9.80
C SER A 146 7.68 4.27 -9.42
N ALA A 147 7.50 5.24 -8.51
CA ALA A 147 8.59 6.02 -7.89
C ALA A 147 9.63 5.13 -7.21
N GLY A 148 9.21 4.03 -6.57
CA GLY A 148 10.11 3.06 -5.93
C GLY A 148 10.89 2.17 -6.90
N LEU A 149 10.60 2.25 -8.21
CA LEU A 149 11.33 1.56 -9.27
C LEU A 149 12.30 2.48 -10.01
N MET A 150 12.27 3.78 -9.72
CA MET A 150 13.15 4.80 -10.31
C MET A 150 14.35 5.08 -9.39
N PRO A 151 15.48 5.53 -9.94
CA PRO A 151 16.70 5.77 -9.16
C PRO A 151 16.60 6.95 -8.18
N ALA A 152 15.82 7.97 -8.53
CA ALA A 152 15.51 9.13 -7.69
C ALA A 152 14.37 9.96 -8.32
N GLY A 153 13.75 10.83 -7.53
CA GLY A 153 12.72 11.78 -7.98
C GLY A 153 12.98 13.19 -7.44
N PRO A 154 13.74 14.03 -8.16
CA PRO A 154 13.89 15.44 -7.77
C PRO A 154 12.52 16.07 -7.51
N TYR A 155 12.45 16.98 -6.54
CA TYR A 155 11.23 17.62 -6.01
C TYR A 155 10.23 16.69 -5.28
N MET A 156 10.47 15.37 -5.24
CA MET A 156 9.76 14.39 -4.42
C MET A 156 10.73 13.41 -3.76
N SER A 157 11.90 13.89 -3.35
CA SER A 157 13.03 13.05 -2.95
C SER A 157 12.69 12.08 -1.82
N THR A 158 12.09 12.56 -0.74
CA THR A 158 11.67 11.76 0.42
C THR A 158 10.63 10.72 0.04
N TYR A 159 9.65 11.09 -0.81
CA TYR A 159 8.64 10.15 -1.29
C TYR A 159 9.27 9.01 -2.12
N TYR A 160 10.11 9.33 -3.11
CA TYR A 160 10.78 8.32 -3.94
C TYR A 160 11.64 7.40 -3.09
N ALA A 161 12.41 7.95 -2.15
CA ALA A 161 13.22 7.18 -1.22
C ALA A 161 12.37 6.24 -0.37
N SER A 162 11.22 6.71 0.17
CA SER A 162 10.31 5.89 0.96
C SER A 162 9.73 4.73 0.15
N LYS A 163 9.36 4.96 -1.11
CA LYS A 163 8.80 3.92 -1.98
C LYS A 163 9.85 2.95 -2.52
N ALA A 164 11.10 3.41 -2.68
CA ALA A 164 12.25 2.54 -2.97
C ALA A 164 12.54 1.61 -1.79
N TYR A 165 12.48 2.10 -0.55
CA TYR A 165 12.60 1.28 0.65
C TYR A 165 11.56 0.14 0.64
N VAL A 166 10.28 0.46 0.44
CA VAL A 166 9.18 -0.53 0.41
C VAL A 166 9.41 -1.58 -0.66
N THR A 167 9.79 -1.15 -1.87
CA THR A 167 10.03 -2.05 -3.00
C THR A 167 11.20 -3.00 -2.72
N SER A 168 12.32 -2.45 -2.24
CA SER A 168 13.54 -3.22 -1.94
C SER A 168 13.30 -4.23 -0.82
N LEU A 169 12.69 -3.78 0.30
CA LEU A 169 12.35 -4.65 1.43
C LEU A 169 11.45 -5.80 0.98
N THR A 170 10.40 -5.50 0.21
CA THR A 170 9.46 -6.52 -0.29
C THR A 170 10.16 -7.55 -1.16
N CYS A 171 11.04 -7.12 -2.08
CA CYS A 171 11.79 -8.03 -2.95
C CYS A 171 12.72 -8.95 -2.16
N GLY A 172 13.44 -8.40 -1.17
CA GLY A 172 14.34 -9.17 -0.30
C GLY A 172 13.59 -10.24 0.46
N VAL A 173 12.55 -9.85 1.20
CA VAL A 173 11.74 -10.78 2.01
C VAL A 173 11.05 -11.84 1.13
N ALA A 174 10.51 -11.45 -0.02
CA ALA A 174 9.90 -12.41 -0.93
C ALA A 174 10.91 -13.45 -1.47
N LYS A 175 12.18 -13.07 -1.65
CA LYS A 175 13.24 -14.02 -2.05
C LYS A 175 13.60 -14.96 -0.88
N GLU A 176 13.74 -14.44 0.33
CA GLU A 176 14.02 -15.25 1.53
C GLU A 176 12.93 -16.30 1.76
N LEU A 177 11.66 -15.93 1.61
CA LEU A 177 10.53 -16.85 1.76
C LEU A 177 10.56 -17.97 0.72
N ARG A 178 10.83 -17.63 -0.55
CA ARG A 178 10.97 -18.63 -1.62
C ARG A 178 12.12 -19.62 -1.35
N ASP A 179 13.26 -19.13 -0.85
CA ASP A 179 14.42 -19.96 -0.56
C ASP A 179 14.13 -20.95 0.58
N ARG A 180 13.22 -20.62 1.47
CA ARG A 180 12.75 -21.47 2.57
C ARG A 180 11.56 -22.36 2.19
N GLY A 181 11.05 -22.29 0.97
CA GLY A 181 9.87 -23.03 0.55
C GLY A 181 8.58 -22.61 1.27
N SER A 182 8.52 -21.37 1.77
CA SER A 182 7.34 -20.87 2.52
C SER A 182 6.13 -20.69 1.61
N GLY A 183 4.95 -21.01 2.16
CA GLY A 183 3.67 -20.73 1.53
C GLY A 183 3.25 -19.25 1.58
N VAL A 184 3.94 -18.43 2.37
CA VAL A 184 3.64 -17.00 2.54
C VAL A 184 4.03 -16.19 1.29
N VAL A 185 3.16 -15.30 0.86
CA VAL A 185 3.36 -14.44 -0.32
C VAL A 185 3.51 -12.99 0.09
N VAL A 186 4.57 -12.34 -0.39
CA VAL A 186 4.80 -10.90 -0.17
C VAL A 186 4.97 -10.21 -1.52
N SER A 187 4.18 -9.16 -1.76
CA SER A 187 4.12 -8.43 -3.03
C SER A 187 4.23 -6.94 -2.84
N ALA A 188 4.90 -6.23 -3.74
CA ALA A 188 4.89 -4.78 -3.86
C ALA A 188 4.01 -4.35 -5.02
N LEU A 189 2.98 -3.57 -4.75
CA LEU A 189 2.18 -2.88 -5.74
C LEU A 189 2.89 -1.57 -6.11
N CYS A 190 3.30 -1.44 -7.36
CA CYS A 190 4.05 -0.30 -7.89
C CYS A 190 3.23 0.43 -8.97
N PRO A 191 2.16 1.15 -8.59
CA PRO A 191 1.33 1.87 -9.54
C PRO A 191 2.06 3.09 -10.11
N GLY A 192 1.72 3.44 -11.34
CA GLY A 192 1.94 4.77 -11.89
C GLY A 192 0.91 5.77 -11.30
N PRO A 193 0.61 6.87 -12.00
CA PRO A 193 -0.47 7.76 -11.60
C PRO A 193 -1.81 7.02 -11.48
N VAL A 194 -2.50 7.24 -10.36
CA VAL A 194 -3.85 6.73 -10.08
C VAL A 194 -4.71 7.90 -9.66
N ASP A 195 -5.91 8.01 -10.21
CA ASP A 195 -6.81 9.13 -9.96
C ASP A 195 -7.44 9.00 -8.55
N THR A 196 -6.80 9.60 -7.57
CA THR A 196 -7.19 9.53 -6.15
C THR A 196 -6.90 10.85 -5.43
N GLU A 197 -7.40 11.00 -4.20
CA GLU A 197 -7.08 12.13 -3.32
C GLU A 197 -5.56 12.26 -3.00
N PHE A 198 -4.74 11.29 -3.37
CA PHE A 198 -3.28 11.36 -3.20
C PHE A 198 -2.69 12.62 -3.86
N ASN A 199 -3.23 13.01 -5.01
CA ASN A 199 -2.76 14.16 -5.77
C ASN A 199 -2.96 15.47 -4.99
N ASP A 200 -4.09 15.61 -4.31
CA ASP A 200 -4.42 16.78 -3.49
C ASP A 200 -3.49 16.83 -2.25
N VAL A 201 -3.28 15.69 -1.59
CA VAL A 201 -2.41 15.61 -0.41
C VAL A 201 -0.95 15.87 -0.74
N ALA A 202 -0.50 15.41 -1.91
CA ALA A 202 0.87 15.60 -2.39
C ALA A 202 1.11 16.96 -3.05
N ASN A 203 0.09 17.82 -3.14
CA ASN A 203 0.12 19.11 -3.86
C ASN A 203 0.62 18.96 -5.30
N CYS A 204 0.21 17.88 -6.00
CA CYS A 204 0.67 17.63 -7.35
C CYS A 204 -0.49 17.39 -8.33
N SER A 205 -0.35 17.93 -9.55
CA SER A 205 -1.22 17.59 -10.68
C SER A 205 -0.47 16.70 -11.68
N PHE A 206 -1.13 15.66 -12.19
CA PHE A 206 -0.52 14.81 -13.20
C PHE A 206 -1.05 15.19 -14.59
N GLU A 207 -0.17 15.58 -15.51
CA GLU A 207 -0.51 15.78 -16.93
C GLU A 207 -0.88 14.46 -17.64
N ILE A 208 -0.44 13.34 -17.11
CA ILE A 208 -0.73 12.02 -17.66
C ILE A 208 -1.97 11.48 -16.95
N SER A 209 -3.01 11.19 -17.72
CA SER A 209 -4.20 10.52 -17.19
C SER A 209 -3.79 9.23 -16.46
N GLY A 210 -4.15 9.15 -15.18
CA GLY A 210 -3.96 7.96 -14.37
C GLY A 210 -4.86 6.81 -14.83
N ILE A 211 -4.71 5.68 -14.15
CA ILE A 211 -5.72 4.63 -14.20
C ILE A 211 -6.71 4.85 -13.04
N GLY A 212 -7.94 4.35 -13.18
CA GLY A 212 -8.89 4.34 -12.07
C GLY A 212 -8.37 3.53 -10.88
N PRO A 213 -8.71 3.91 -9.64
CA PRO A 213 -8.33 3.15 -8.46
C PRO A 213 -8.94 1.74 -8.44
N ASP A 214 -10.09 1.55 -9.06
CA ASP A 214 -10.77 0.28 -9.27
C ASP A 214 -9.94 -0.66 -10.16
N GLN A 215 -9.44 -0.17 -11.30
CA GLN A 215 -8.54 -0.93 -12.16
C GLN A 215 -7.24 -1.27 -11.43
N CYS A 216 -6.68 -0.31 -10.69
CA CYS A 216 -5.46 -0.52 -9.91
C CYS A 216 -5.65 -1.65 -8.88
N ALA A 217 -6.76 -1.63 -8.15
CA ALA A 217 -7.11 -2.63 -7.14
C ALA A 217 -7.32 -4.01 -7.77
N SER A 218 -8.03 -4.07 -8.91
CA SER A 218 -8.27 -5.32 -9.64
C SER A 218 -6.96 -5.98 -10.08
N GLU A 219 -6.09 -5.22 -10.76
CA GLU A 219 -4.79 -5.75 -11.19
C GLU A 219 -3.88 -6.10 -10.00
N ALA A 220 -4.01 -5.38 -8.86
CA ALA A 220 -3.28 -5.67 -7.64
C ALA A 220 -3.66 -7.04 -7.06
N LEU A 221 -4.94 -7.27 -6.82
CA LEU A 221 -5.44 -8.52 -6.22
C LEU A 221 -5.22 -9.72 -7.15
N GLU A 222 -5.54 -9.58 -8.44
CA GLU A 222 -5.31 -10.65 -9.42
C GLU A 222 -3.85 -11.12 -9.43
N ASN A 223 -2.88 -10.17 -9.42
CA ASN A 223 -1.47 -10.51 -9.48
C ASN A 223 -0.89 -10.92 -8.12
N LEU A 224 -1.45 -10.43 -7.00
CA LEU A 224 -1.12 -10.91 -5.65
C LEU A 224 -1.44 -12.40 -5.52
N PHE A 225 -2.66 -12.81 -5.89
CA PHE A 225 -3.07 -14.23 -5.82
C PHE A 225 -2.37 -15.12 -6.87
N LYS A 226 -1.83 -14.51 -7.95
CA LYS A 226 -0.86 -15.16 -8.85
C LYS A 226 0.57 -15.17 -8.29
N LYS A 227 0.78 -14.76 -7.04
CA LYS A 227 2.06 -14.77 -6.32
C LYS A 227 3.18 -13.95 -6.97
N LYS A 228 2.84 -12.87 -7.70
CA LYS A 228 3.84 -11.96 -8.28
C LYS A 228 4.45 -11.06 -7.23
N THR A 229 5.78 -11.02 -7.14
CA THR A 229 6.49 -10.16 -6.18
C THR A 229 6.36 -8.67 -6.50
N ILE A 230 6.53 -8.27 -7.77
CA ILE A 230 6.34 -6.89 -8.23
C ILE A 230 5.10 -6.84 -9.12
N ILE A 231 4.15 -6.01 -8.72
CA ILE A 231 2.89 -5.79 -9.42
C ILE A 231 2.88 -4.36 -9.96
N ILE A 232 2.89 -4.21 -11.28
CA ILE A 232 2.82 -2.91 -11.96
C ILE A 232 1.49 -2.88 -12.72
N PRO A 233 0.47 -2.18 -12.21
CA PRO A 233 -0.78 -1.98 -12.92
C PRO A 233 -0.56 -1.23 -14.24
N SER A 234 -1.46 -1.43 -15.22
CA SER A 234 -1.38 -0.84 -16.55
C SER A 234 -0.27 -1.40 -17.46
N LYS A 235 -0.66 -1.80 -18.66
CA LYS A 235 0.29 -2.28 -19.71
C LYS A 235 1.32 -1.20 -20.06
N LYS A 236 0.88 0.07 -20.11
CA LYS A 236 1.74 1.23 -20.39
C LYS A 236 2.85 1.36 -19.35
N MET A 237 2.52 1.26 -18.07
CA MET A 237 3.52 1.38 -17.00
C MET A 237 4.48 0.20 -16.95
N ARG A 238 4.02 -1.02 -17.27
CA ARG A 238 4.91 -2.18 -17.44
C ARG A 238 5.94 -1.96 -18.55
N LEU A 239 5.51 -1.39 -19.69
CA LEU A 239 6.41 -1.06 -20.79
C LEU A 239 7.42 0.03 -20.39
N VAL A 240 6.95 1.12 -19.77
CA VAL A 240 7.82 2.20 -19.25
C VAL A 240 8.87 1.64 -18.30
N ASN A 241 8.47 0.81 -17.33
CA ASN A 241 9.41 0.19 -16.39
C ASN A 241 10.41 -0.78 -17.09
N LYS A 242 10.00 -1.47 -18.16
CA LYS A 242 10.91 -2.32 -18.94
C LYS A 242 11.94 -1.48 -19.70
N LEU A 243 11.51 -0.39 -20.32
CA LEU A 243 12.37 0.52 -21.08
C LEU A 243 13.32 1.31 -20.19
N SER A 244 12.88 1.70 -18.98
CA SER A 244 13.73 2.44 -18.04
C SER A 244 15.01 1.70 -17.66
N ARG A 245 15.02 0.38 -17.74
CA ARG A 245 16.22 -0.44 -17.47
C ARG A 245 17.31 -0.32 -18.54
N LEU A 246 16.98 0.23 -19.71
CA LEU A 246 17.90 0.46 -20.83
C LEU A 246 18.49 1.87 -20.83
N VAL A 247 18.06 2.71 -19.88
CA VAL A 247 18.44 4.12 -19.77
C VAL A 247 19.40 4.28 -18.59
N THR A 248 20.39 5.15 -18.73
CA THR A 248 21.33 5.41 -17.63
C THR A 248 20.65 6.05 -16.42
N ARG A 249 21.22 5.85 -15.26
CA ARG A 249 20.68 6.39 -13.99
C ARG A 249 20.47 7.91 -14.07
N ASP A 250 21.46 8.65 -14.57
CA ASP A 250 21.41 10.12 -14.64
C ASP A 250 20.32 10.61 -15.62
N MET A 251 20.16 9.93 -16.76
CA MET A 251 19.09 10.25 -17.71
C MET A 251 17.71 10.03 -17.07
N LEU A 252 17.52 8.95 -16.30
CA LEU A 252 16.26 8.70 -15.61
C LEU A 252 15.98 9.76 -14.54
N ILE A 253 16.97 10.16 -13.76
CA ILE A 253 16.86 11.24 -12.77
C ILE A 253 16.44 12.54 -13.45
N ASN A 254 17.06 12.88 -14.58
CA ASN A 254 16.71 14.07 -15.37
C ASN A 254 15.28 14.02 -15.91
N ILE A 255 14.84 12.86 -16.39
CA ILE A 255 13.46 12.65 -16.87
C ILE A 255 12.48 12.83 -15.70
N CYS A 256 12.72 12.16 -14.57
CA CYS A 256 11.90 12.29 -13.38
C CYS A 256 11.84 13.74 -12.89
N GLY A 257 12.99 14.42 -12.80
CA GLY A 257 13.06 15.82 -12.38
C GLY A 257 12.26 16.77 -13.28
N ARG A 258 12.36 16.62 -14.59
CA ARG A 258 11.56 17.41 -15.54
C ARG A 258 10.06 17.17 -15.39
N GLN A 259 9.65 15.92 -15.15
CA GLN A 259 8.24 15.58 -14.93
C GLN A 259 7.71 16.16 -13.61
N GLN A 260 8.50 16.12 -12.53
CA GLN A 260 8.07 16.67 -11.24
C GLN A 260 8.05 18.20 -11.25
N LYS A 261 9.06 18.84 -11.88
CA LYS A 261 9.12 20.29 -11.99
C LYS A 261 7.91 20.91 -12.69
N LYS A 262 7.28 20.20 -13.60
CA LYS A 262 6.05 20.66 -14.28
C LYS A 262 4.80 20.69 -13.38
N LYS A 263 4.88 20.08 -12.20
CA LYS A 263 3.77 19.96 -11.24
C LYS A 263 3.84 21.03 -10.13
N ILE A 264 4.96 21.74 -10.01
CA ILE A 264 5.17 22.91 -9.17
C ILE A 264 4.69 24.15 -9.94
#